data_29000a8f8650596780f0c2dc135c9b43
#
_entry.id   29000a8f8650596780f0c2dc135c9b43
#
_cell.length_a   1.000
_cell.length_b   1.000
_cell.length_c   1.000
_cell.angle_alpha   90.00
_cell.angle_beta   90.00
_cell.angle_gamma   90.00
#
_symmetry.space_group_name_H-M   'P 1'
#
loop_
_entity.id
_entity.type
_entity.pdbx_description
1 polymer ?
#
loop_
_entity_poly.entity_id
_entity_poly.type
_entity_poly.pdbx_seq_one_letter_code
_entity_poly.pdbx_strand_id
1 'polypeptide(L)'
;HCAFREQSGLSVTDAKGHVRLDTAHIALPDFRLTTPVSWLKASADMDFSTFADTNPGVMRLKMDASVGKSDMLLTLGMMPLQFVLRLPEQPLALHADINGNMKSLKIRDISAKLPTAFNIKADGKVGNLTDIDRLTADINLDARADNISFLQPALGLDKNTAVRIPNGITLKGNCKVNGPQYATEFVATQGGGSVRGRGAFNMRSMAYRANLTAYALPLQNFMPGSGLHSFSGELTADGAGFDFLSPRTRMDARVRVGNFHYSGYDL
;
A
#
# COMPACT_ATOMS: atom_id res chain seq x y z
N HIS A 1 -17.05 18.22 24.64
CA HIS A 1 -17.97 17.54 23.72
C HIS A 1 -18.37 18.51 22.63
N CYS A 2 -18.24 18.10 21.39
CA CYS A 2 -18.62 18.89 20.22
C CYS A 2 -19.29 17.97 19.20
N ALA A 3 -20.42 18.42 18.64
CA ALA A 3 -21.07 17.78 17.51
C ALA A 3 -21.20 18.82 16.38
N PHE A 4 -20.90 18.46 15.15
CA PHE A 4 -21.01 19.35 14.00
C PHE A 4 -21.22 18.56 12.71
N ARG A 5 -21.71 19.26 11.70
CA ARG A 5 -21.84 18.73 10.33
C ARG A 5 -21.02 19.58 9.40
N GLU A 6 -20.15 18.95 8.63
CA GLU A 6 -19.33 19.60 7.64
C GLU A 6 -20.05 19.71 6.28
N GLN A 7 -19.64 20.65 5.43
CA GLN A 7 -20.23 20.87 4.11
C GLN A 7 -20.08 19.65 3.17
N SER A 8 -19.04 18.83 3.37
CA SER A 8 -18.86 17.55 2.66
C SER A 8 -19.93 16.51 2.97
N GLY A 9 -20.75 16.73 4.01
CA GLY A 9 -21.76 15.78 4.50
C GLY A 9 -21.29 14.93 5.68
N LEU A 10 -20.04 15.02 6.10
CA LEU A 10 -19.54 14.33 7.30
C LEU A 10 -20.27 14.87 8.54
N SER A 11 -20.91 13.98 9.29
CA SER A 11 -21.64 14.30 10.51
C SER A 11 -20.89 13.75 11.72
N VAL A 12 -20.24 14.62 12.48
CA VAL A 12 -19.60 14.24 13.75
C VAL A 12 -20.64 14.28 14.85
N THR A 13 -20.92 13.14 15.44
CA THR A 13 -21.91 13.01 16.53
C THR A 13 -21.31 13.30 17.90
N ASP A 14 -20.05 12.98 18.10
CA ASP A 14 -19.32 13.27 19.34
C ASP A 14 -17.82 13.43 19.02
N ALA A 15 -17.24 14.53 19.47
CA ALA A 15 -15.81 14.72 19.50
C ALA A 15 -15.41 15.14 20.91
N LYS A 16 -14.51 14.38 21.52
CA LYS A 16 -14.03 14.63 22.88
C LYS A 16 -12.57 14.27 23.03
N GLY A 17 -11.92 14.93 23.98
CA GLY A 17 -10.54 14.70 24.32
C GLY A 17 -10.00 15.82 25.20
N HIS A 18 -8.81 15.61 25.70
CA HIS A 18 -8.04 16.61 26.41
C HIS A 18 -6.91 17.12 25.52
N VAL A 19 -6.79 18.43 25.45
CA VAL A 19 -5.67 19.10 24.76
C VAL A 19 -4.82 19.73 25.84
N ARG A 20 -3.53 19.42 25.82
CA ARG A 20 -2.52 20.16 26.58
C ARG A 20 -1.66 20.88 25.60
N LEU A 21 -1.54 22.17 25.78
CA LEU A 21 -0.81 23.06 24.90
C LEU A 21 0.08 23.96 25.73
N ASP A 22 1.36 24.01 25.40
CA ASP A 22 2.30 24.98 25.91
C ASP A 22 3.08 25.65 24.75
N THR A 23 4.13 26.41 25.04
CA THR A 23 4.89 27.18 24.04
C THR A 23 5.70 26.31 23.07
N ALA A 24 5.94 25.05 23.40
CA ALA A 24 6.84 24.17 22.65
C ALA A 24 6.18 22.85 22.25
N HIS A 25 5.02 22.51 22.85
CA HIS A 25 4.52 21.16 22.82
C HIS A 25 2.98 21.12 22.78
N ILE A 26 2.44 20.13 22.08
CA ILE A 26 1.02 19.78 22.07
C ILE A 26 0.83 18.28 22.40
N ALA A 27 -0.07 18.01 23.30
CA ALA A 27 -0.46 16.64 23.61
C ALA A 27 -1.98 16.47 23.54
N LEU A 28 -2.40 15.37 22.95
CA LEU A 28 -3.76 14.87 22.84
C LEU A 28 -3.79 13.46 23.43
N PRO A 29 -3.82 13.30 24.76
CA PRO A 29 -3.65 11.97 25.37
C PRO A 29 -4.81 11.00 25.10
N ASP A 30 -6.01 11.50 24.84
CA ASP A 30 -7.24 10.71 24.75
C ASP A 30 -8.28 11.33 23.81
N PHE A 31 -7.91 11.55 22.55
CA PHE A 31 -8.85 12.04 21.55
C PHE A 31 -9.77 10.92 21.07
N ARG A 32 -11.08 11.22 21.00
CA ARG A 32 -12.11 10.34 20.41
C ARG A 32 -13.02 11.15 19.51
N LEU A 33 -13.32 10.58 18.34
CA LEU A 33 -14.28 11.12 17.39
C LEU A 33 -15.22 10.01 16.97
N THR A 34 -16.51 10.31 16.88
CA THR A 34 -17.54 9.36 16.48
C THR A 34 -18.46 10.01 15.46
N THR A 35 -18.79 9.26 14.43
CA THR A 35 -19.86 9.54 13.46
C THR A 35 -20.95 8.48 13.60
N PRO A 36 -22.05 8.52 12.85
CA PRO A 36 -23.05 7.45 12.87
C PRO A 36 -22.51 6.07 12.47
N VAL A 37 -21.43 6.01 11.68
CA VAL A 37 -20.91 4.75 11.13
C VAL A 37 -19.42 4.53 11.36
N SER A 38 -18.72 5.52 11.94
CA SER A 38 -17.26 5.44 12.16
C SER A 38 -16.89 5.89 13.58
N TRP A 39 -15.71 5.46 13.99
CA TRP A 39 -15.07 5.99 15.19
C TRP A 39 -13.55 6.07 15.00
N LEU A 40 -12.95 7.02 15.67
CA LEU A 40 -11.50 7.23 15.79
C LEU A 40 -11.13 7.38 17.26
N LYS A 41 -10.08 6.69 17.69
CA LYS A 41 -9.40 6.94 18.96
C LYS A 41 -7.94 7.25 18.63
N ALA A 42 -7.42 8.33 19.19
CA ALA A 42 -6.03 8.72 18.97
C ALA A 42 -5.40 9.26 20.23
N SER A 43 -4.12 9.00 20.40
CA SER A 43 -3.25 9.75 21.30
C SER A 43 -2.08 10.30 20.50
N ALA A 44 -1.82 11.58 20.66
CA ALA A 44 -0.72 12.28 20.00
C ALA A 44 0.04 13.09 21.04
N ASP A 45 1.34 13.14 20.87
CA ASP A 45 2.27 13.90 21.71
C ASP A 45 3.37 14.41 20.78
N MET A 46 3.51 15.72 20.63
CA MET A 46 4.36 16.30 19.60
C MET A 46 4.98 17.62 20.04
N ASP A 47 6.29 17.74 19.87
CA ASP A 47 7.00 19.01 19.92
C ASP A 47 6.73 19.83 18.67
N PHE A 48 6.53 21.15 18.76
CA PHE A 48 6.36 22.01 17.59
C PHE A 48 7.59 22.02 16.67
N SER A 49 8.77 21.79 17.24
CA SER A 49 10.01 21.63 16.48
C SER A 49 10.13 20.31 15.72
N THR A 50 9.16 19.41 15.81
CA THR A 50 9.16 18.13 15.06
C THR A 50 9.35 18.33 13.54
N PHE A 51 8.87 19.44 13.02
CA PHE A 51 8.98 19.80 11.60
C PHE A 51 10.20 20.70 11.28
N ALA A 52 11.04 20.99 12.28
CA ALA A 52 12.21 21.84 12.06
C ALA A 52 13.33 21.09 11.33
N ASP A 53 14.03 21.80 10.44
CA ASP A 53 15.17 21.24 9.71
C ASP A 53 16.39 21.01 10.59
N THR A 54 16.52 21.80 11.67
CA THR A 54 17.61 21.67 12.65
C THR A 54 17.05 21.28 14.01
N ASN A 55 17.64 20.26 14.64
CA ASN A 55 17.23 19.77 15.95
C ASN A 55 15.71 19.49 16.05
N PRO A 56 15.15 18.64 15.16
CA PRO A 56 13.73 18.35 15.18
C PRO A 56 13.34 17.69 16.49
N GLY A 57 12.24 18.16 17.09
CA GLY A 57 11.58 17.55 18.23
C GLY A 57 11.02 16.17 17.91
N VAL A 58 10.35 15.56 18.86
CA VAL A 58 9.81 14.21 18.75
C VAL A 58 8.29 14.25 18.68
N MET A 59 7.71 13.37 17.90
CA MET A 59 6.28 13.07 17.92
C MET A 59 6.03 11.61 18.25
N ARG A 60 4.91 11.35 18.89
CA ARG A 60 4.34 10.01 19.09
C ARG A 60 2.89 10.05 18.68
N LEU A 61 2.48 9.12 17.86
CA LEU A 61 1.10 8.99 17.42
C LEU A 61 0.67 7.54 17.56
N LYS A 62 -0.43 7.33 18.28
CA LYS A 62 -1.16 6.06 18.26
C LYS A 62 -2.60 6.33 17.83
N MET A 63 -3.09 5.52 16.93
CA MET A 63 -4.42 5.69 16.36
C MET A 63 -5.07 4.34 16.13
N ASP A 64 -6.33 4.23 16.51
CA ASP A 64 -7.23 3.15 16.14
C ASP A 64 -8.49 3.77 15.54
N ALA A 65 -8.93 3.27 14.40
CA ALA A 65 -10.14 3.76 13.75
C ALA A 65 -10.92 2.62 13.09
N SER A 66 -12.22 2.85 12.99
CA SER A 66 -13.13 2.03 12.19
C SER A 66 -13.94 2.98 11.33
N VAL A 67 -13.76 2.90 10.01
CA VAL A 67 -14.36 3.82 9.04
C VAL A 67 -15.44 3.10 8.27
N GLY A 68 -16.70 3.50 8.48
CA GLY A 68 -17.84 2.97 7.75
C GLY A 68 -17.88 3.43 6.29
N LYS A 69 -18.56 2.67 5.46
CA LYS A 69 -18.60 2.89 4.00
C LYS A 69 -18.99 4.32 3.60
N SER A 70 -20.02 4.89 4.21
CA SER A 70 -20.46 6.25 3.88
C SER A 70 -19.40 7.31 4.16
N ASP A 71 -18.72 7.23 5.30
CA ASP A 71 -17.67 8.19 5.65
C ASP A 71 -16.41 7.98 4.80
N MET A 72 -16.11 6.72 4.47
CA MET A 72 -15.02 6.39 3.53
C MET A 72 -15.26 7.02 2.16
N LEU A 73 -16.48 6.97 1.64
CA LEU A 73 -16.83 7.57 0.35
C LEU A 73 -16.73 9.10 0.37
N LEU A 74 -17.06 9.74 1.49
CA LEU A 74 -16.89 11.19 1.66
C LEU A 74 -15.41 11.61 1.61
N THR A 75 -14.52 10.80 2.21
CA THR A 75 -13.08 11.10 2.24
C THR A 75 -12.37 10.80 0.92
N LEU A 76 -12.83 9.81 0.17
CA LEU A 76 -12.25 9.42 -1.13
C LEU A 76 -12.68 10.33 -2.29
N GLY A 77 -13.61 11.26 -2.04
CA GLY A 77 -14.13 12.19 -3.05
C GLY A 77 -14.97 11.51 -4.13
N MET A 78 -14.99 12.10 -5.34
CA MET A 78 -15.78 11.54 -6.44
C MET A 78 -15.15 10.27 -7.00
N MET A 79 -15.58 9.14 -6.50
CA MET A 79 -15.19 7.83 -7.04
C MET A 79 -16.18 7.36 -8.10
N PRO A 80 -15.71 6.61 -9.12
CA PRO A 80 -16.61 6.03 -10.11
C PRO A 80 -17.71 5.18 -9.46
N LEU A 81 -18.95 5.31 -9.93
CA LEU A 81 -20.11 4.58 -9.37
C LEU A 81 -19.88 3.08 -9.27
N GLN A 82 -19.18 2.50 -10.23
CA GLN A 82 -18.84 1.07 -10.23
C GLN A 82 -17.95 0.65 -9.06
N PHE A 83 -17.07 1.55 -8.58
CA PHE A 83 -16.27 1.34 -7.39
C PHE A 83 -17.14 1.38 -6.13
N VAL A 84 -17.97 2.41 -6.01
CA VAL A 84 -18.90 2.61 -4.87
C VAL A 84 -19.83 1.42 -4.67
N LEU A 85 -20.44 0.91 -5.75
CA LEU A 85 -21.36 -0.23 -5.70
C LEU A 85 -20.70 -1.54 -5.28
N ARG A 86 -19.38 -1.69 -5.50
CA ARG A 86 -18.64 -2.91 -5.20
C ARG A 86 -17.86 -2.85 -3.89
N LEU A 87 -17.74 -1.66 -3.30
CA LEU A 87 -17.06 -1.52 -2.02
C LEU A 87 -17.80 -2.31 -0.93
N PRO A 88 -17.12 -3.17 -0.16
CA PRO A 88 -17.73 -3.92 0.94
C PRO A 88 -18.45 -3.03 1.94
N GLU A 89 -19.52 -3.56 2.55
CA GLU A 89 -20.29 -2.84 3.57
C GLU A 89 -19.60 -2.80 4.93
N GLN A 90 -18.66 -3.72 5.17
CA GLN A 90 -17.93 -3.80 6.43
C GLN A 90 -17.02 -2.57 6.60
N PRO A 91 -16.86 -2.08 7.83
CA PRO A 91 -15.99 -0.94 8.09
C PRO A 91 -14.52 -1.30 7.88
N LEU A 92 -13.77 -0.32 7.38
CA LEU A 92 -12.31 -0.36 7.29
C LEU A 92 -11.72 -0.13 8.68
N ALA A 93 -11.03 -1.11 9.24
CA ALA A 93 -10.26 -0.97 10.45
C ALA A 93 -8.86 -0.44 10.14
N LEU A 94 -8.44 0.59 10.85
CA LEU A 94 -7.12 1.20 10.72
C LEU A 94 -6.42 1.22 12.08
N HIS A 95 -5.13 0.95 12.07
CA HIS A 95 -4.25 1.11 13.24
C HIS A 95 -2.97 1.80 12.82
N ALA A 96 -2.41 2.64 13.72
CA ALA A 96 -1.08 3.23 13.56
C ALA A 96 -0.39 3.43 14.92
N ASP A 97 0.87 3.02 15.02
CA ASP A 97 1.80 3.35 16.11
C ASP A 97 3.11 3.87 15.48
N ILE A 98 3.31 5.17 15.59
CA ILE A 98 4.41 5.88 14.93
C ILE A 98 5.12 6.75 15.98
N ASN A 99 6.45 6.78 15.93
CA ASN A 99 7.21 7.71 16.75
C ASN A 99 8.48 8.19 16.05
N GLY A 100 8.94 9.38 16.40
CA GLY A 100 10.16 10.00 15.85
C GLY A 100 9.91 11.42 15.39
N ASN A 101 10.52 11.81 14.28
CA ASN A 101 10.38 13.13 13.67
C ASN A 101 10.57 13.05 12.15
N MET A 102 10.52 14.18 11.45
CA MET A 102 10.64 14.20 9.98
C MET A 102 11.99 13.70 9.46
N LYS A 103 13.05 13.73 10.27
CA LYS A 103 14.38 13.18 9.91
C LYS A 103 14.52 11.68 10.21
N SER A 104 13.79 11.18 11.20
CA SER A 104 13.84 9.78 11.60
C SER A 104 12.52 9.37 12.22
N LEU A 105 11.66 8.78 11.44
CA LEU A 105 10.36 8.26 11.84
C LEU A 105 10.41 6.73 11.92
N LYS A 106 10.02 6.20 13.06
CA LYS A 106 9.83 4.77 13.27
C LYS A 106 8.35 4.44 13.18
N ILE A 107 7.99 3.60 12.24
CA ILE A 107 6.69 2.96 12.11
C ILE A 107 6.77 1.65 12.87
N ARG A 108 6.10 1.55 14.01
CA ARG A 108 6.09 0.31 14.80
C ARG A 108 5.06 -0.66 14.27
N ASP A 109 3.90 -0.14 13.91
CA ASP A 109 2.80 -0.88 13.29
C ASP A 109 1.89 0.11 12.56
N ILE A 110 1.61 -0.18 11.31
CA ILE A 110 0.50 0.40 10.56
C ILE A 110 -0.28 -0.76 10.00
N SER A 111 -1.59 -0.78 10.19
CA SER A 111 -2.41 -1.79 9.56
C SER A 111 -3.72 -1.22 9.03
N ALA A 112 -4.19 -1.83 7.93
CA ALA A 112 -5.47 -1.55 7.31
C ALA A 112 -6.15 -2.88 6.98
N LYS A 113 -7.36 -3.08 7.52
CA LYS A 113 -8.13 -4.31 7.31
C LYS A 113 -9.54 -3.97 6.89
N LEU A 114 -9.89 -4.37 5.68
CA LEU A 114 -11.28 -4.41 5.21
C LEU A 114 -11.71 -5.87 5.19
N PRO A 115 -12.62 -6.29 6.08
CA PRO A 115 -13.04 -7.70 6.18
C PRO A 115 -13.47 -8.26 4.83
N THR A 116 -13.12 -9.51 4.55
CA THR A 116 -13.38 -10.21 3.28
C THR A 116 -12.66 -9.65 2.05
N ALA A 117 -12.05 -8.48 2.14
CA ALA A 117 -11.36 -7.82 1.03
C ALA A 117 -9.83 -7.89 1.15
N PHE A 118 -9.28 -7.29 2.19
CA PHE A 118 -7.83 -7.28 2.39
C PHE A 118 -7.41 -7.08 3.85
N ASN A 119 -6.18 -7.44 4.13
CA ASN A 119 -5.46 -7.11 5.36
C ASN A 119 -4.02 -6.73 4.98
N ILE A 120 -3.59 -5.53 5.37
CA ILE A 120 -2.26 -5.00 5.09
C ILE A 120 -1.64 -4.60 6.42
N LYS A 121 -0.37 -4.96 6.62
CA LYS A 121 0.45 -4.54 7.75
C LYS A 121 1.79 -4.04 7.25
N ALA A 122 2.29 -2.98 7.87
CA ALA A 122 3.60 -2.42 7.57
C ALA A 122 4.30 -1.96 8.84
N ASP A 123 5.61 -2.17 8.90
CA ASP A 123 6.49 -1.65 9.93
C ASP A 123 7.83 -1.24 9.32
N GLY A 124 8.59 -0.40 10.02
CA GLY A 124 9.90 -0.01 9.53
C GLY A 124 10.34 1.38 9.98
N LYS A 125 11.16 2.00 9.14
CA LYS A 125 11.72 3.33 9.38
C LYS A 125 11.68 4.16 8.12
N VAL A 126 11.43 5.46 8.30
CA VAL A 126 11.50 6.46 7.22
C VAL A 126 12.32 7.63 7.72
N GLY A 127 13.22 8.14 6.90
CA GLY A 127 14.04 9.29 7.23
C GLY A 127 13.95 10.37 6.15
N ASN A 128 14.18 11.61 6.56
CA ASN A 128 14.19 12.80 5.70
C ASN A 128 12.90 12.97 4.89
N LEU A 129 11.74 12.83 5.55
CA LEU A 129 10.42 12.89 4.91
C LEU A 129 10.14 14.18 4.13
N THR A 130 10.78 15.29 4.51
CA THR A 130 10.63 16.61 3.86
C THR A 130 11.58 16.82 2.69
N ASP A 131 12.54 15.91 2.47
CA ASP A 131 13.55 16.01 1.42
C ASP A 131 13.60 14.72 0.58
N ILE A 132 12.92 14.74 -0.57
CA ILE A 132 12.78 13.56 -1.43
C ILE A 132 14.12 13.07 -2.00
N ASP A 133 15.08 13.98 -2.17
CA ASP A 133 16.40 13.63 -2.67
C ASP A 133 17.26 12.89 -1.65
N ARG A 134 16.93 13.06 -0.37
CA ARG A 134 17.57 12.39 0.77
C ARG A 134 16.63 11.45 1.52
N LEU A 135 15.44 11.23 0.98
CA LEU A 135 14.46 10.30 1.56
C LEU A 135 15.10 8.93 1.76
N THR A 136 14.97 8.39 2.95
CA THR A 136 15.37 7.01 3.25
C THR A 136 14.16 6.25 3.78
N ALA A 137 14.02 4.99 3.39
CA ALA A 137 13.01 4.11 3.97
C ALA A 137 13.51 2.66 4.00
N ASP A 138 13.07 1.94 5.01
CA ASP A 138 13.23 0.49 5.13
C ASP A 138 11.92 -0.03 5.76
N ILE A 139 11.02 -0.51 4.89
CA ILE A 139 9.64 -0.84 5.23
C ILE A 139 9.38 -2.31 4.92
N ASN A 140 8.96 -3.07 5.92
CA ASN A 140 8.40 -4.39 5.76
C ASN A 140 6.91 -4.30 5.47
N LEU A 141 6.43 -5.15 4.59
CA LEU A 141 5.03 -5.25 4.18
C LEU A 141 4.57 -6.69 4.29
N ASP A 142 3.42 -6.90 4.93
CA ASP A 142 2.67 -8.17 4.92
C ASP A 142 1.23 -7.85 4.50
N ALA A 143 0.84 -8.32 3.33
CA ALA A 143 -0.46 -8.03 2.74
C ALA A 143 -1.15 -9.32 2.29
N ARG A 144 -2.46 -9.36 2.48
CA ARG A 144 -3.36 -10.40 1.97
C ARG A 144 -4.56 -9.74 1.30
N ALA A 145 -4.80 -10.13 0.08
CA ALA A 145 -5.95 -9.71 -0.71
C ALA A 145 -6.88 -10.91 -0.91
N ASP A 146 -7.95 -10.98 -0.11
CA ASP A 146 -8.95 -12.05 -0.20
C ASP A 146 -9.90 -11.83 -1.37
N ASN A 147 -10.45 -10.61 -1.49
CA ASN A 147 -11.27 -10.20 -2.65
C ASN A 147 -11.17 -8.68 -2.88
N ILE A 148 -10.35 -8.28 -3.81
CA ILE A 148 -10.15 -6.87 -4.19
C ILE A 148 -10.73 -6.55 -5.58
N SER A 149 -11.71 -7.31 -6.03
CA SER A 149 -12.34 -7.14 -7.35
C SER A 149 -12.98 -5.74 -7.54
N PHE A 150 -13.36 -5.07 -6.46
CA PHE A 150 -13.87 -3.71 -6.48
C PHE A 150 -12.82 -2.68 -6.92
N LEU A 151 -11.51 -2.98 -6.77
CA LEU A 151 -10.41 -2.12 -7.23
C LEU A 151 -10.10 -2.29 -8.73
N GLN A 152 -10.52 -3.39 -9.37
CA GLN A 152 -10.17 -3.66 -10.77
C GLN A 152 -10.51 -2.52 -11.74
N PRO A 153 -11.67 -1.85 -11.65
CA PRO A 153 -11.98 -0.71 -12.52
C PRO A 153 -11.03 0.48 -12.31
N ALA A 154 -10.63 0.73 -11.05
CA ALA A 154 -9.69 1.80 -10.73
C ALA A 154 -8.27 1.52 -11.25
N LEU A 155 -7.93 0.25 -11.47
CA LEU A 155 -6.66 -0.21 -12.03
C LEU A 155 -6.71 -0.38 -13.56
N GLY A 156 -7.80 0.05 -14.23
CA GLY A 156 -7.98 -0.12 -15.66
C GLY A 156 -8.24 -1.58 -16.09
N LEU A 157 -8.51 -2.47 -15.16
CA LEU A 157 -8.85 -3.87 -15.41
C LEU A 157 -10.36 -4.02 -15.51
N ASP A 158 -10.92 -3.60 -16.61
CA ASP A 158 -12.35 -3.74 -16.89
C ASP A 158 -12.72 -5.14 -17.41
N LYS A 159 -14.01 -5.31 -17.79
CA LYS A 159 -14.49 -6.60 -18.30
C LYS A 159 -13.86 -7.02 -19.63
N ASN A 160 -13.23 -6.10 -20.35
CA ASN A 160 -12.65 -6.34 -21.67
C ASN A 160 -11.16 -6.72 -21.57
N THR A 161 -10.54 -6.57 -20.39
CA THR A 161 -9.16 -7.02 -20.19
C THR A 161 -9.10 -8.53 -19.97
N ALA A 162 -8.17 -9.20 -20.65
CA ALA A 162 -7.91 -10.63 -20.45
C ALA A 162 -7.32 -10.92 -19.05
N VAL A 163 -6.76 -9.88 -18.39
CA VAL A 163 -6.08 -10.02 -17.09
C VAL A 163 -7.02 -9.64 -15.95
N ARG A 164 -7.01 -10.42 -14.89
CA ARG A 164 -7.75 -10.20 -13.64
C ARG A 164 -6.82 -10.29 -12.44
N ILE A 165 -7.21 -9.66 -11.36
CA ILE A 165 -6.56 -9.89 -10.06
C ILE A 165 -7.35 -11.01 -9.38
N PRO A 166 -6.75 -12.20 -9.18
CA PRO A 166 -7.43 -13.30 -8.53
C PRO A 166 -7.59 -13.07 -7.03
N ASN A 167 -8.48 -13.79 -6.40
CA ASN A 167 -8.67 -13.80 -4.97
C ASN A 167 -7.56 -14.60 -4.27
N GLY A 168 -7.32 -14.31 -3.00
CA GLY A 168 -6.40 -15.08 -2.17
C GLY A 168 -4.92 -14.83 -2.46
N ILE A 169 -4.55 -13.64 -2.92
CA ILE A 169 -3.15 -13.25 -3.07
C ILE A 169 -2.57 -12.89 -1.69
N THR A 170 -1.38 -13.38 -1.40
CA THR A 170 -0.56 -12.87 -0.30
C THR A 170 0.72 -12.23 -0.84
N LEU A 171 1.22 -11.21 -0.16
CA LEU A 171 2.46 -10.53 -0.47
C LEU A 171 3.22 -10.25 0.82
N LYS A 172 4.45 -10.74 0.92
CA LYS A 172 5.39 -10.38 1.98
C LYS A 172 6.64 -9.85 1.35
N GLY A 173 7.12 -8.72 1.85
CA GLY A 173 8.31 -8.12 1.26
C GLY A 173 8.87 -7.00 2.09
N ASN A 174 9.97 -6.47 1.57
CA ASN A 174 10.65 -5.30 2.11
C ASN A 174 10.89 -4.31 0.96
N CYS A 175 10.72 -3.03 1.25
CA CYS A 175 11.03 -1.94 0.34
C CYS A 175 12.04 -1.01 0.98
N LYS A 176 13.14 -0.76 0.30
CA LYS A 176 14.20 0.19 0.70
C LYS A 176 14.25 1.35 -0.27
N VAL A 177 14.36 2.54 0.30
CA VAL A 177 14.54 3.79 -0.45
C VAL A 177 15.80 4.48 0.03
N ASN A 178 16.60 4.99 -0.89
CA ASN A 178 17.75 5.84 -0.59
C ASN A 178 17.84 6.93 -1.68
N GLY A 179 17.23 8.07 -1.40
CA GLY A 179 17.03 9.13 -2.38
C GLY A 179 16.34 8.60 -3.64
N PRO A 180 16.96 8.73 -4.82
CA PRO A 180 16.39 8.26 -6.07
C PRO A 180 16.43 6.74 -6.25
N GLN A 181 17.05 5.99 -5.35
CA GLN A 181 17.22 4.54 -5.45
C GLN A 181 16.14 3.82 -4.66
N TYR A 182 15.44 2.91 -5.33
CA TYR A 182 14.43 2.03 -4.78
C TYR A 182 14.87 0.58 -4.94
N ALA A 183 14.72 -0.22 -3.90
CA ALA A 183 14.97 -1.65 -3.95
C ALA A 183 13.85 -2.39 -3.23
N THR A 184 13.49 -3.56 -3.72
CA THR A 184 12.46 -4.40 -3.10
C THR A 184 12.82 -5.87 -3.20
N GLU A 185 12.45 -6.61 -2.18
CA GLU A 185 12.41 -8.07 -2.18
C GLU A 185 11.03 -8.50 -1.72
N PHE A 186 10.43 -9.46 -2.42
CA PHE A 186 9.11 -9.93 -2.05
C PHE A 186 8.88 -11.41 -2.38
N VAL A 187 7.92 -11.98 -1.70
CA VAL A 187 7.30 -13.27 -2.04
C VAL A 187 5.80 -13.02 -2.14
N ALA A 188 5.23 -13.34 -3.28
CA ALA A 188 3.79 -13.35 -3.49
C ALA A 188 3.31 -14.80 -3.69
N THR A 189 2.12 -15.14 -3.17
CA THR A 189 1.52 -16.46 -3.38
C THR A 189 0.08 -16.31 -3.87
N GLN A 190 -0.36 -17.27 -4.69
CA GLN A 190 -1.75 -17.38 -5.13
C GLN A 190 -2.04 -18.83 -5.54
N GLY A 191 -3.12 -19.40 -4.98
CA GLY A 191 -3.63 -20.73 -5.41
C GLY A 191 -2.61 -21.88 -5.36
N GLY A 192 -1.67 -21.86 -4.43
CA GLY A 192 -0.60 -22.88 -4.33
C GLY A 192 0.67 -22.53 -5.09
N GLY A 193 0.63 -21.56 -6.01
CA GLY A 193 1.82 -21.03 -6.69
C GLY A 193 2.48 -19.86 -5.94
N SER A 194 3.71 -19.59 -6.30
CA SER A 194 4.47 -18.46 -5.71
C SER A 194 5.34 -17.74 -6.74
N VAL A 195 5.57 -16.45 -6.46
CA VAL A 195 6.57 -15.63 -7.16
C VAL A 195 7.47 -15.01 -6.12
N ARG A 196 8.78 -15.20 -6.27
CA ARG A 196 9.80 -14.43 -5.56
C ARG A 196 10.36 -13.38 -6.49
N GLY A 197 10.49 -12.16 -5.97
CA GLY A 197 11.02 -11.05 -6.73
C GLY A 197 12.06 -10.26 -5.97
N ARG A 198 13.05 -9.76 -6.72
CA ARG A 198 13.97 -8.72 -6.31
C ARG A 198 14.00 -7.67 -7.40
N GLY A 199 13.85 -6.41 -7.03
CA GLY A 199 13.87 -5.32 -7.96
C GLY A 199 14.68 -4.15 -7.44
N ALA A 200 15.29 -3.40 -8.35
CA ALA A 200 15.90 -2.12 -8.08
C ALA A 200 15.54 -1.14 -9.19
N PHE A 201 15.30 0.10 -8.80
CA PHE A 201 14.94 1.18 -9.70
C PHE A 201 15.59 2.48 -9.27
N ASN A 202 16.08 3.25 -10.23
CA ASN A 202 16.62 4.58 -9.98
C ASN A 202 15.77 5.62 -10.73
N MET A 203 15.09 6.49 -10.00
CA MET A 203 14.17 7.49 -10.57
C MET A 203 14.86 8.55 -11.43
N ARG A 204 16.15 8.85 -11.19
CA ARG A 204 16.86 9.88 -11.97
C ARG A 204 17.37 9.34 -13.30
N SER A 205 17.98 8.15 -13.27
CA SER A 205 18.51 7.52 -14.47
C SER A 205 17.49 6.65 -15.22
N MET A 206 16.31 6.43 -14.60
CA MET A 206 15.29 5.49 -15.06
C MET A 206 15.81 4.06 -15.23
N ALA A 207 16.98 3.76 -14.63
CA ALA A 207 17.58 2.44 -14.67
C ALA A 207 16.83 1.48 -13.75
N TYR A 208 16.64 0.25 -14.21
CA TYR A 208 15.99 -0.81 -13.47
C TYR A 208 16.69 -2.14 -13.59
N ARG A 209 16.51 -2.97 -12.58
CA ARG A 209 16.90 -4.38 -12.59
C ARG A 209 15.82 -5.16 -11.86
N ALA A 210 15.43 -6.29 -12.43
CA ALA A 210 14.46 -7.21 -11.83
C ALA A 210 14.89 -8.65 -12.00
N ASN A 211 14.70 -9.45 -10.96
CA ASN A 211 14.84 -10.90 -10.99
C ASN A 211 13.58 -11.49 -10.37
N LEU A 212 12.85 -12.29 -11.11
CA LEU A 212 11.64 -12.96 -10.68
C LEU A 212 11.79 -14.46 -10.87
N THR A 213 11.35 -15.23 -9.91
CA THR A 213 11.25 -16.69 -9.99
C THR A 213 9.82 -17.08 -9.66
N ALA A 214 9.14 -17.71 -10.60
CA ALA A 214 7.80 -18.26 -10.42
C ALA A 214 7.86 -19.77 -10.24
N TYR A 215 7.06 -20.27 -9.31
CA TYR A 215 6.87 -21.68 -9.07
C TYR A 215 5.39 -22.01 -9.08
N ALA A 216 4.96 -22.92 -9.96
CA ALA A 216 3.60 -23.39 -10.10
C ALA A 216 2.53 -22.28 -10.08
N LEU A 217 2.83 -21.11 -10.65
CA LEU A 217 1.92 -19.97 -10.67
C LEU A 217 0.68 -20.29 -11.51
N PRO A 218 -0.54 -20.28 -10.94
CA PRO A 218 -1.75 -20.66 -11.67
C PRO A 218 -2.23 -19.52 -12.59
N LEU A 219 -1.68 -19.42 -13.78
CA LEU A 219 -1.96 -18.34 -14.75
C LEU A 219 -3.43 -18.26 -15.13
N GLN A 220 -4.17 -19.39 -15.11
CA GLN A 220 -5.61 -19.44 -15.35
C GLN A 220 -6.41 -18.56 -14.39
N ASN A 221 -5.90 -18.30 -13.17
CA ASN A 221 -6.55 -17.43 -12.22
C ASN A 221 -6.38 -15.94 -12.57
N PHE A 222 -5.28 -15.60 -13.25
CA PHE A 222 -4.98 -14.24 -13.72
C PHE A 222 -5.53 -13.98 -15.12
N MET A 223 -5.58 -15.00 -15.97
CA MET A 223 -6.01 -14.92 -17.37
C MET A 223 -7.01 -16.06 -17.70
N PRO A 224 -8.23 -15.98 -17.16
CA PRO A 224 -9.25 -17.02 -17.39
C PRO A 224 -9.59 -17.14 -18.88
N GLY A 225 -9.73 -18.36 -19.36
CA GLY A 225 -10.07 -18.63 -20.75
C GLY A 225 -8.92 -18.52 -21.76
N SER A 226 -7.71 -18.19 -21.31
CA SER A 226 -6.53 -18.10 -22.18
C SER A 226 -5.93 -19.46 -22.56
N GLY A 227 -6.34 -20.55 -21.92
CA GLY A 227 -5.70 -21.86 -22.03
C GLY A 227 -4.41 -22.00 -21.22
N LEU A 228 -3.96 -20.92 -20.57
CA LEU A 228 -2.78 -20.93 -19.71
C LEU A 228 -3.17 -21.55 -18.35
N HIS A 229 -2.41 -22.51 -17.86
CA HIS A 229 -2.66 -23.15 -16.57
C HIS A 229 -1.58 -22.82 -15.56
N SER A 230 -0.55 -23.62 -15.42
CA SER A 230 0.53 -23.38 -14.48
C SER A 230 1.80 -22.91 -15.19
N PHE A 231 2.57 -22.10 -14.48
CA PHE A 231 3.85 -21.61 -14.97
C PHE A 231 4.91 -21.70 -13.88
N SER A 232 6.07 -22.24 -14.23
CA SER A 232 7.29 -22.14 -13.44
C SER A 232 8.41 -21.65 -14.33
N GLY A 233 9.20 -20.69 -13.85
CA GLY A 233 10.27 -20.11 -14.64
C GLY A 233 10.96 -18.96 -13.95
N GLU A 234 11.93 -18.40 -14.65
CA GLU A 234 12.73 -17.27 -14.20
C GLU A 234 12.67 -16.14 -15.23
N LEU A 235 12.57 -14.92 -14.75
CA LEU A 235 12.72 -13.71 -15.55
C LEU A 235 13.82 -12.85 -14.93
N THR A 236 14.80 -12.49 -15.74
CA THR A 236 15.74 -11.43 -15.40
C THR A 236 15.57 -10.30 -16.40
N ALA A 237 15.55 -9.07 -15.92
CA ALA A 237 15.48 -7.89 -16.77
C ALA A 237 16.37 -6.81 -16.20
N ASP A 238 17.13 -6.14 -17.04
CA ASP A 238 17.81 -4.90 -16.71
C ASP A 238 17.74 -3.91 -17.87
N GLY A 239 17.74 -2.63 -17.54
CA GLY A 239 17.58 -1.63 -18.56
C GLY A 239 17.48 -0.21 -18.03
N ALA A 240 17.11 0.69 -18.92
CA ALA A 240 16.81 2.08 -18.60
C ALA A 240 15.75 2.65 -19.56
N GLY A 241 14.81 3.43 -19.00
CA GLY A 241 13.69 4.00 -19.74
C GLY A 241 12.55 3.02 -19.96
N PHE A 242 11.35 3.56 -20.20
CA PHE A 242 10.12 2.80 -20.44
C PHE A 242 9.42 3.22 -21.74
N ASP A 243 9.93 4.24 -22.42
CA ASP A 243 9.44 4.65 -23.74
C ASP A 243 10.18 3.87 -24.81
N PHE A 244 9.57 2.79 -25.30
CA PHE A 244 10.17 1.91 -26.32
C PHE A 244 10.37 2.59 -27.70
N LEU A 245 9.82 3.77 -27.91
CA LEU A 245 10.05 4.57 -29.10
C LEU A 245 11.25 5.51 -28.94
N SER A 246 11.77 5.68 -27.75
CA SER A 246 12.93 6.52 -27.47
C SER A 246 14.24 5.76 -27.73
N PRO A 247 15.20 6.37 -28.48
CA PRO A 247 16.51 5.76 -28.70
C PRO A 247 17.37 5.65 -27.41
N ARG A 248 16.91 6.25 -26.31
CA ARG A 248 17.57 6.16 -24.99
C ARG A 248 17.09 4.97 -24.17
N THR A 249 16.00 4.33 -24.58
CA THR A 249 15.47 3.14 -23.91
C THR A 249 16.28 1.92 -24.33
N ARG A 250 16.71 1.15 -23.36
CA ARG A 250 17.36 -0.14 -23.56
C ARG A 250 16.85 -1.14 -22.53
N MET A 251 16.64 -2.37 -22.94
CA MET A 251 16.23 -3.47 -22.10
C MET A 251 16.93 -4.76 -22.56
N ASP A 252 17.53 -5.45 -21.61
CA ASP A 252 17.94 -6.85 -21.74
C ASP A 252 17.01 -7.67 -20.85
N ALA A 253 16.26 -8.59 -21.44
CA ALA A 253 15.35 -9.45 -20.71
C ALA A 253 15.60 -10.91 -21.12
N ARG A 254 15.73 -11.78 -20.13
CA ARG A 254 15.91 -13.22 -20.31
C ARG A 254 14.82 -13.95 -19.56
N VAL A 255 14.12 -14.81 -20.27
CA VAL A 255 13.11 -15.69 -19.72
C VAL A 255 13.59 -17.13 -19.83
N ARG A 256 13.59 -17.84 -18.72
CA ARG A 256 13.84 -19.29 -18.70
C ARG A 256 12.54 -19.95 -18.24
N VAL A 257 11.96 -20.75 -19.11
CA VAL A 257 10.76 -21.55 -18.79
C VAL A 257 11.22 -22.89 -18.24
N GLY A 258 10.75 -23.22 -17.03
CA GLY A 258 11.04 -24.50 -16.40
C GLY A 258 9.92 -25.51 -16.64
N ASN A 259 8.66 -25.07 -16.49
CA ASN A 259 7.48 -25.87 -16.77
C ASN A 259 6.33 -24.92 -17.15
N PHE A 260 5.61 -25.27 -18.21
CA PHE A 260 4.50 -24.49 -18.71
C PHE A 260 3.40 -25.41 -19.24
N HIS A 261 2.21 -25.31 -18.68
CA HIS A 261 1.06 -26.10 -19.09
C HIS A 261 0.06 -25.21 -19.85
N TYR A 262 -0.23 -25.60 -21.09
CA TYR A 262 -1.13 -24.89 -21.99
C TYR A 262 -2.12 -25.85 -22.65
N SER A 263 -3.42 -25.62 -22.47
CA SER A 263 -4.52 -26.35 -23.13
C SER A 263 -4.35 -27.89 -23.13
N GLY A 264 -3.84 -28.48 -22.05
CA GLY A 264 -3.62 -29.92 -21.93
C GLY A 264 -2.26 -30.41 -22.39
N TYR A 265 -1.36 -29.53 -22.80
CA TYR A 265 0.02 -29.86 -23.16
C TYR A 265 1.00 -29.37 -22.08
N ASP A 266 1.93 -30.24 -21.72
CA ASP A 266 3.09 -29.90 -20.87
C ASP A 266 4.29 -29.57 -21.78
N LEU A 267 4.87 -28.38 -21.57
CA LEU A 267 6.01 -27.84 -22.31
C LEU A 267 7.17 -27.54 -21.37
#